data_0b5091efe57ee54ec43f08a62ea973fc
#
_entry.id   0b5091efe57ee54ec43f08a62ea973fc
#
_cell.length_a   1.000
_cell.length_b   1.000
_cell.length_c   1.000
_cell.angle_alpha   90.00
_cell.angle_beta   90.00
_cell.angle_gamma   90.00
#
_symmetry.space_group_name_H-M   'P 1'
#
loop_
_entity.id
_entity.type
_entity.pdbx_description
1 polymer ?
#
loop_
_entity_poly.entity_id
_entity_poly.type
_entity_poly.pdbx_seq_one_letter_code
_entity_poly.pdbx_strand_id
1 'polypeptide(L)'
;MKPFLRSIEYRIKVIIWNLFRIFLGGNAPPAPVPVDFSKISNVLVVRPDRLGDVVLSTPVYESLKQSFPHLKITAMVNPIQAGILEDNPHLHKIILMRRRRFWRAIRQSRKEKFDIAITLNKKFSATATFFTLCANATINVGYRHAQSSWGYHIHLPVKGPSCHEIENNLALLKHMGVPQIVQQPRVYFNDSEKQKITGIINSNKKTRPLILVKTGTRIPEWGWQWEKFQIVIEHILKNDIADIWMINGPGEEAELESHISKMKFKPRLLPLVKVKELALLMQQCDLLFCNHTGIMHLASAVEKPACVIFKHGEIQRWGPIHPTSVVLDDRHQDNLLPEKVINTINEILKD
;
A
#
# COMPACT_ATOMS: atom_id res chain seq x y z
N MET A 1 -8.59 26.33 15.85
CA MET A 1 -8.94 26.61 14.46
C MET A 1 -8.99 25.35 13.56
N LYS A 2 -7.98 24.43 13.59
CA LYS A 2 -7.96 23.19 12.77
C LYS A 2 -9.16 22.22 12.97
N PRO A 3 -9.68 21.94 14.20
CA PRO A 3 -10.81 21.01 14.37
C PRO A 3 -12.14 21.57 13.83
N PHE A 4 -12.37 22.86 13.98
CA PHE A 4 -13.59 23.53 13.49
C PHE A 4 -13.68 23.53 11.95
N LEU A 5 -12.59 23.87 11.27
CA LEU A 5 -12.51 23.81 9.81
C LEU A 5 -12.72 22.39 9.27
N ARG A 6 -12.19 21.37 9.96
CA ARG A 6 -12.44 19.97 9.61
C ARG A 6 -13.91 19.55 9.76
N SER A 7 -14.61 20.08 10.78
CA SER A 7 -16.04 19.83 10.97
C SER A 7 -16.89 20.43 9.84
N ILE A 8 -16.58 21.67 9.43
CA ILE A 8 -17.25 22.34 8.32
C ILE A 8 -16.99 21.58 7.00
N GLU A 9 -15.74 21.25 6.72
CA GLU A 9 -15.36 20.47 5.53
C GLU A 9 -16.11 19.12 5.49
N TYR A 10 -16.24 18.44 6.63
CA TYR A 10 -17.00 17.20 6.72
C TYR A 10 -18.48 17.40 6.42
N ARG A 11 -19.13 18.45 6.99
CA ARG A 11 -20.54 18.77 6.76
C ARG A 11 -20.82 19.09 5.29
N ILE A 12 -19.95 19.88 4.66
CA ILE A 12 -20.04 20.20 3.22
C ILE A 12 -19.93 18.93 2.38
N LYS A 13 -18.99 18.05 2.70
CA LYS A 13 -18.84 16.73 2.03
C LYS A 13 -20.10 15.88 2.16
N VAL A 14 -20.72 15.86 3.34
CA VAL A 14 -21.97 15.11 3.57
C VAL A 14 -23.13 15.70 2.75
N ILE A 15 -23.26 17.03 2.68
CA ILE A 15 -24.30 17.69 1.88
C ILE A 15 -24.10 17.38 0.38
N ILE A 16 -22.90 17.58 -0.14
CA ILE A 16 -22.58 17.26 -1.54
C ILE A 16 -22.87 15.78 -1.83
N TRP A 17 -22.57 14.90 -0.87
CA TRP A 17 -22.79 13.47 -1.01
C TRP A 17 -24.27 13.08 -1.04
N ASN A 18 -25.09 13.75 -0.24
CA ASN A 18 -26.54 13.57 -0.26
C ASN A 18 -27.17 14.09 -1.56
N LEU A 19 -26.71 15.23 -2.06
CA LEU A 19 -27.13 15.75 -3.37
C LEU A 19 -26.71 14.77 -4.49
N PHE A 20 -25.52 14.20 -4.42
CA PHE A 20 -25.03 13.21 -5.38
C PHE A 20 -25.88 11.92 -5.36
N ARG A 21 -26.35 11.49 -4.17
CA ARG A 21 -27.30 10.38 -4.02
C ARG A 21 -28.60 10.62 -4.77
N ILE A 22 -29.18 11.83 -4.63
CA ILE A 22 -30.43 12.21 -5.33
C ILE A 22 -30.20 12.17 -6.85
N PHE A 23 -29.06 12.68 -7.31
CA PHE A 23 -28.72 12.73 -8.74
C PHE A 23 -28.50 11.34 -9.38
N LEU A 24 -28.00 10.36 -8.61
CA LEU A 24 -27.78 8.98 -9.08
C LEU A 24 -28.99 8.05 -8.94
N GLY A 25 -30.16 8.58 -8.57
CA GLY A 25 -31.43 7.83 -8.67
C GLY A 25 -31.76 6.92 -7.48
N GLY A 26 -31.15 7.12 -6.30
CA GLY A 26 -31.60 6.45 -5.08
C GLY A 26 -30.77 5.23 -4.67
N ASN A 27 -31.43 4.20 -4.07
CA ASN A 27 -30.76 3.01 -3.54
C ASN A 27 -30.54 1.97 -4.65
N ALA A 28 -29.29 1.47 -4.76
CA ALA A 28 -28.99 0.33 -5.60
C ALA A 28 -29.74 -0.91 -5.10
N PRO A 29 -30.45 -1.66 -5.96
CA PRO A 29 -31.10 -2.90 -5.55
C PRO A 29 -30.04 -3.94 -5.16
N PRO A 30 -30.31 -4.82 -4.17
CA PRO A 30 -29.40 -5.90 -3.83
C PRO A 30 -29.14 -6.82 -5.03
N ALA A 31 -27.87 -7.18 -5.26
CA ALA A 31 -27.52 -8.18 -6.22
C ALA A 31 -27.38 -9.57 -5.55
N PRO A 32 -27.63 -10.68 -6.28
CA PRO A 32 -27.49 -12.02 -5.75
C PRO A 32 -26.02 -12.34 -5.36
N VAL A 33 -25.88 -13.12 -4.30
CA VAL A 33 -24.60 -13.60 -3.78
C VAL A 33 -24.75 -15.10 -3.55
N PRO A 34 -23.86 -15.97 -4.08
CA PRO A 34 -22.67 -15.64 -4.87
C PRO A 34 -22.99 -15.04 -6.25
N VAL A 35 -22.01 -14.30 -6.77
CA VAL A 35 -22.09 -13.70 -8.12
C VAL A 35 -21.82 -14.75 -9.17
N ASP A 36 -22.64 -14.77 -10.23
CA ASP A 36 -22.41 -15.63 -11.40
C ASP A 36 -21.33 -15.01 -12.30
N PHE A 37 -20.07 -15.34 -12.02
CA PHE A 37 -18.92 -14.82 -12.78
C PHE A 37 -18.84 -15.32 -14.23
N SER A 38 -19.63 -16.33 -14.64
CA SER A 38 -19.69 -16.74 -16.04
C SER A 38 -20.27 -15.66 -16.96
N LYS A 39 -21.07 -14.75 -16.40
CA LYS A 39 -21.69 -13.61 -17.09
C LYS A 39 -20.90 -12.31 -16.97
N ILE A 40 -19.80 -12.32 -16.24
CA ILE A 40 -18.95 -11.16 -15.98
C ILE A 40 -17.74 -11.19 -16.90
N SER A 41 -17.44 -10.08 -17.55
CA SER A 41 -16.28 -9.93 -18.44
C SER A 41 -15.31 -8.86 -17.97
N ASN A 42 -15.83 -7.74 -17.46
CA ASN A 42 -15.04 -6.55 -17.14
C ASN A 42 -15.22 -6.17 -15.66
N VAL A 43 -14.13 -6.17 -14.92
CA VAL A 43 -14.11 -5.80 -13.49
C VAL A 43 -13.23 -4.57 -13.26
N LEU A 44 -13.78 -3.58 -12.56
CA LEU A 44 -13.05 -2.41 -12.08
C LEU A 44 -12.75 -2.58 -10.59
N VAL A 45 -11.50 -2.36 -10.19
CA VAL A 45 -11.11 -2.28 -8.78
C VAL A 45 -10.58 -0.88 -8.49
N VAL A 46 -11.23 -0.18 -7.56
CA VAL A 46 -10.93 1.21 -7.22
C VAL A 46 -10.16 1.28 -5.90
N ARG A 47 -8.91 1.75 -5.94
CA ARG A 47 -8.04 1.91 -4.77
C ARG A 47 -7.23 3.22 -4.85
N PRO A 48 -7.83 4.39 -4.53
CA PRO A 48 -7.19 5.70 -4.66
C PRO A 48 -6.20 6.04 -3.53
N ASP A 49 -5.88 5.10 -2.67
CA ASP A 49 -5.21 5.34 -1.40
C ASP A 49 -3.68 5.42 -1.53
N ARG A 50 -2.98 5.12 -0.43
CA ARG A 50 -1.53 5.23 -0.33
C ARG A 50 -0.84 3.98 -0.89
N LEU A 51 0.50 4.06 -0.94
CA LEU A 51 1.36 2.99 -1.43
C LEU A 51 1.05 1.63 -0.77
N GLY A 52 1.04 1.57 0.57
CA GLY A 52 0.76 0.34 1.29
C GLY A 52 -0.60 -0.26 0.94
N ASP A 53 -1.64 0.58 0.85
CA ASP A 53 -2.98 0.15 0.47
C ASP A 53 -3.02 -0.48 -0.94
N VAL A 54 -2.30 0.11 -1.90
CA VAL A 54 -2.23 -0.40 -3.28
C VAL A 54 -1.46 -1.72 -3.32
N VAL A 55 -0.33 -1.82 -2.61
CA VAL A 55 0.43 -3.08 -2.49
C VAL A 55 -0.44 -4.18 -1.90
N LEU A 56 -1.13 -3.92 -0.78
CA LEU A 56 -2.00 -4.87 -0.11
C LEU A 56 -3.29 -5.21 -0.88
N SER A 57 -3.56 -4.52 -2.00
CA SER A 57 -4.66 -4.85 -2.91
C SER A 57 -4.24 -5.78 -4.06
N THR A 58 -2.96 -6.02 -4.28
CA THR A 58 -2.49 -6.86 -5.40
C THR A 58 -3.02 -8.29 -5.36
N PRO A 59 -3.22 -8.93 -4.18
CA PRO A 59 -3.83 -10.25 -4.09
C PRO A 59 -5.26 -10.32 -4.68
N VAL A 60 -5.99 -9.21 -4.69
CA VAL A 60 -7.34 -9.13 -5.24
C VAL A 60 -7.33 -9.42 -6.76
N TYR A 61 -6.38 -8.82 -7.49
CA TYR A 61 -6.27 -9.01 -8.94
C TYR A 61 -5.88 -10.44 -9.27
N GLU A 62 -4.91 -10.99 -8.56
CA GLU A 62 -4.46 -12.37 -8.73
C GLU A 62 -5.58 -13.37 -8.41
N SER A 63 -6.28 -13.21 -7.30
CA SER A 63 -7.40 -14.06 -6.90
C SER A 63 -8.52 -14.08 -7.95
N LEU A 64 -8.91 -12.93 -8.48
CA LEU A 64 -9.92 -12.83 -9.52
C LEU A 64 -9.46 -13.50 -10.82
N LYS A 65 -8.20 -13.26 -11.21
CA LYS A 65 -7.67 -13.78 -12.48
C LYS A 65 -7.42 -15.29 -12.46
N GLN A 66 -6.96 -15.84 -11.32
CA GLN A 66 -6.81 -17.28 -11.14
C GLN A 66 -8.16 -18.00 -11.09
N SER A 67 -9.15 -17.41 -10.42
CA SER A 67 -10.50 -17.98 -10.36
C SER A 67 -11.23 -17.90 -11.70
N PHE A 68 -11.01 -16.83 -12.46
CA PHE A 68 -11.75 -16.54 -13.69
C PHE A 68 -10.80 -15.95 -14.75
N PRO A 69 -10.06 -16.80 -15.50
CA PRO A 69 -9.02 -16.36 -16.44
C PRO A 69 -9.52 -15.45 -17.58
N HIS A 70 -10.82 -15.52 -17.91
CA HIS A 70 -11.43 -14.69 -18.94
C HIS A 70 -11.64 -13.23 -18.54
N LEU A 71 -11.63 -12.90 -17.25
CA LEU A 71 -11.89 -11.55 -16.77
C LEU A 71 -10.84 -10.53 -17.25
N LYS A 72 -11.32 -9.39 -17.70
CA LYS A 72 -10.52 -8.18 -17.92
C LYS A 72 -10.59 -7.32 -16.68
N ILE A 73 -9.51 -7.29 -15.90
CA ILE A 73 -9.45 -6.58 -14.63
C ILE A 73 -8.76 -5.23 -14.85
N THR A 74 -9.44 -4.15 -14.49
CA THR A 74 -8.90 -2.79 -14.56
C THR A 74 -8.70 -2.25 -13.15
N ALA A 75 -7.49 -1.78 -12.84
CA ALA A 75 -7.21 -1.07 -11.61
C ALA A 75 -7.39 0.44 -11.79
N MET A 76 -8.03 1.12 -10.84
CA MET A 76 -8.13 2.58 -10.82
C MET A 76 -7.43 3.12 -9.58
N VAL A 77 -6.30 3.82 -9.77
CA VAL A 77 -5.38 4.23 -8.71
C VAL A 77 -4.84 5.64 -8.93
N ASN A 78 -4.23 6.22 -7.89
CA ASN A 78 -3.49 7.47 -8.03
C ASN A 78 -2.21 7.28 -8.86
N PRO A 79 -1.79 8.29 -9.65
CA PRO A 79 -0.61 8.19 -10.53
C PRO A 79 0.69 7.84 -9.79
N ILE A 80 0.85 8.31 -8.54
CA ILE A 80 2.09 8.07 -7.76
C ILE A 80 2.27 6.58 -7.45
N GLN A 81 1.17 5.84 -7.21
CA GLN A 81 1.20 4.43 -6.85
C GLN A 81 1.05 3.50 -8.07
N ALA A 82 0.72 4.04 -9.23
CA ALA A 82 0.43 3.23 -10.43
C ALA A 82 1.63 2.34 -10.84
N GLY A 83 2.85 2.82 -10.65
CA GLY A 83 4.07 2.06 -10.97
C GLY A 83 4.14 0.69 -10.28
N ILE A 84 3.51 0.52 -9.12
CA ILE A 84 3.45 -0.78 -8.42
C ILE A 84 2.62 -1.82 -9.18
N LEU A 85 1.67 -1.36 -9.97
CA LEU A 85 0.75 -2.23 -10.72
C LEU A 85 1.18 -2.42 -12.19
N GLU A 86 2.17 -1.68 -12.65
CA GLU A 86 2.73 -1.87 -13.99
C GLU A 86 3.31 -3.28 -14.13
N ASP A 87 3.19 -3.85 -15.32
CA ASP A 87 3.61 -5.23 -15.66
C ASP A 87 2.92 -6.33 -14.85
N ASN A 88 1.86 -6.02 -14.11
CA ASN A 88 1.10 -7.04 -13.40
C ASN A 88 0.29 -7.89 -14.40
N PRO A 89 0.59 -9.21 -14.54
CA PRO A 89 -0.02 -10.08 -15.54
C PRO A 89 -1.52 -10.33 -15.30
N HIS A 90 -2.00 -10.01 -14.09
CA HIS A 90 -3.40 -10.17 -13.72
C HIS A 90 -4.26 -8.95 -14.08
N LEU A 91 -3.63 -7.85 -14.53
CA LEU A 91 -4.32 -6.63 -14.95
C LEU A 91 -4.39 -6.51 -16.47
N HIS A 92 -5.56 -6.15 -16.95
CA HIS A 92 -5.75 -5.74 -18.35
C HIS A 92 -5.38 -4.27 -18.56
N LYS A 93 -5.68 -3.41 -17.56
CA LYS A 93 -5.53 -1.95 -17.70
C LYS A 93 -5.37 -1.24 -16.35
N ILE A 94 -4.71 -0.08 -16.38
CA ILE A 94 -4.65 0.86 -15.25
C ILE A 94 -5.26 2.18 -15.67
N ILE A 95 -6.22 2.69 -14.89
CA ILE A 95 -6.81 4.02 -15.04
C ILE A 95 -6.27 4.93 -13.95
N LEU A 96 -5.70 6.09 -14.35
CA LEU A 96 -5.07 7.02 -13.43
C LEU A 96 -6.04 8.09 -12.96
N MET A 97 -6.27 8.17 -11.64
CA MET A 97 -7.07 9.22 -11.01
C MET A 97 -6.26 10.49 -10.80
N ARG A 98 -6.18 11.35 -11.81
CA ARG A 98 -5.50 12.64 -11.72
C ARG A 98 -6.47 13.74 -11.26
N ARG A 99 -6.19 14.40 -10.12
CA ARG A 99 -7.06 15.45 -9.55
C ARG A 99 -7.50 16.52 -10.55
N ARG A 100 -6.58 17.00 -11.41
CA ARG A 100 -6.90 18.02 -12.44
C ARG A 100 -7.57 17.45 -13.68
N ARG A 101 -7.68 16.13 -13.82
CA ARG A 101 -8.26 15.44 -14.99
C ARG A 101 -9.21 14.32 -14.58
N PHE A 102 -9.91 14.49 -13.46
CA PHE A 102 -10.80 13.45 -12.93
C PHE A 102 -11.94 13.08 -13.92
N TRP A 103 -12.46 14.03 -14.68
CA TRP A 103 -13.44 13.77 -15.76
C TRP A 103 -12.91 12.84 -16.84
N ARG A 104 -11.59 12.89 -17.12
CA ARG A 104 -10.97 11.96 -18.06
C ARG A 104 -11.00 10.52 -17.54
N ALA A 105 -10.74 10.32 -16.25
CA ALA A 105 -10.80 9.00 -15.63
C ALA A 105 -12.24 8.44 -15.65
N ILE A 106 -13.25 9.27 -15.34
CA ILE A 106 -14.67 8.89 -15.42
C ILE A 106 -15.05 8.54 -16.86
N ARG A 107 -14.71 9.39 -17.82
CA ARG A 107 -15.01 9.12 -19.24
C ARG A 107 -14.35 7.86 -19.74
N GLN A 108 -13.11 7.59 -19.29
CA GLN A 108 -12.37 6.41 -19.64
C GLN A 108 -13.02 5.15 -19.00
N SER A 109 -13.40 5.21 -17.71
CA SER A 109 -14.06 4.08 -17.04
C SER A 109 -15.42 3.74 -17.69
N ARG A 110 -16.23 4.75 -18.02
CA ARG A 110 -17.55 4.53 -18.68
C ARG A 110 -17.42 3.89 -20.07
N LYS A 111 -16.32 4.13 -20.79
CA LYS A 111 -16.08 3.50 -22.09
C LYS A 111 -15.81 2.00 -21.99
N GLU A 112 -15.24 1.54 -20.87
CA GLU A 112 -14.91 0.13 -20.67
C GLU A 112 -16.15 -0.74 -20.37
N LYS A 113 -17.30 -0.17 -20.02
CA LYS A 113 -18.55 -0.88 -19.71
C LYS A 113 -18.33 -1.99 -18.69
N PHE A 114 -18.02 -1.62 -17.47
CA PHE A 114 -17.75 -2.59 -16.39
C PHE A 114 -19.03 -3.32 -15.95
N ASP A 115 -18.94 -4.62 -15.76
CA ASP A 115 -20.00 -5.43 -15.15
C ASP A 115 -19.98 -5.25 -13.64
N ILE A 116 -18.75 -5.25 -13.04
CA ILE A 116 -18.56 -5.07 -11.61
C ILE A 116 -17.57 -3.93 -11.35
N ALA A 117 -17.89 -3.07 -10.38
CA ALA A 117 -16.96 -2.10 -9.81
C ALA A 117 -16.82 -2.34 -8.30
N ILE A 118 -15.59 -2.59 -7.84
CA ILE A 118 -15.27 -2.92 -6.45
C ILE A 118 -14.48 -1.77 -5.83
N THR A 119 -14.91 -1.25 -4.68
CA THR A 119 -14.07 -0.39 -3.84
C THR A 119 -13.61 -1.15 -2.61
N LEU A 120 -12.28 -1.17 -2.40
CA LEU A 120 -11.65 -1.93 -1.30
C LEU A 120 -11.57 -1.15 0.02
N ASN A 121 -12.06 0.08 0.05
CA ASN A 121 -11.95 0.96 1.20
C ASN A 121 -12.82 0.51 2.38
N LYS A 122 -12.19 -0.05 3.43
CA LYS A 122 -12.87 -0.40 4.68
C LYS A 122 -13.35 0.84 5.46
N LYS A 123 -12.64 1.97 5.38
CA LYS A 123 -13.13 3.27 5.88
C LYS A 123 -13.78 4.03 4.73
N PHE A 124 -14.81 4.82 5.03
CA PHE A 124 -15.47 5.63 4.01
C PHE A 124 -14.47 6.53 3.27
N SER A 125 -14.43 6.39 1.96
CA SER A 125 -13.65 7.23 1.06
C SER A 125 -14.58 7.84 0.00
N ALA A 126 -14.86 9.14 0.12
CA ALA A 126 -15.69 9.84 -0.84
C ALA A 126 -15.12 9.71 -2.27
N THR A 127 -13.80 9.79 -2.42
CA THR A 127 -13.13 9.65 -3.72
C THR A 127 -13.34 8.26 -4.33
N ALA A 128 -13.08 7.20 -3.55
CA ALA A 128 -13.24 5.83 -4.04
C ALA A 128 -14.70 5.56 -4.42
N THR A 129 -15.63 5.88 -3.54
CA THR A 129 -17.07 5.70 -3.79
C THR A 129 -17.53 6.49 -5.00
N PHE A 130 -17.11 7.76 -5.12
CA PHE A 130 -17.44 8.59 -6.28
C PHE A 130 -17.01 7.94 -7.60
N PHE A 131 -15.77 7.50 -7.72
CA PHE A 131 -15.28 6.87 -8.94
C PHE A 131 -15.95 5.51 -9.20
N THR A 132 -16.23 4.73 -8.16
CA THR A 132 -16.95 3.45 -8.28
C THR A 132 -18.34 3.68 -8.87
N LEU A 133 -19.11 4.62 -8.32
CA LEU A 133 -20.46 4.89 -8.80
C LEU A 133 -20.47 5.57 -10.19
N CYS A 134 -19.53 6.48 -10.45
CA CYS A 134 -19.40 7.14 -11.75
C CYS A 134 -18.94 6.23 -12.87
N ALA A 135 -18.33 5.08 -12.56
CA ALA A 135 -17.96 4.07 -13.55
C ALA A 135 -19.19 3.46 -14.26
N ASN A 136 -20.38 3.57 -13.64
CA ASN A 136 -21.63 3.07 -14.16
C ASN A 136 -21.59 1.55 -14.44
N ALA A 137 -21.02 0.80 -13.51
CA ALA A 137 -21.00 -0.66 -13.57
C ALA A 137 -22.39 -1.24 -13.22
N THR A 138 -22.69 -2.42 -13.74
CA THR A 138 -23.95 -3.13 -13.45
C THR A 138 -24.06 -3.49 -11.96
N ILE A 139 -22.94 -3.89 -11.34
CA ILE A 139 -22.86 -4.25 -9.91
C ILE A 139 -21.77 -3.42 -9.24
N ASN A 140 -22.14 -2.62 -8.26
CA ASN A 140 -21.19 -1.92 -7.40
C ASN A 140 -21.02 -2.67 -6.09
N VAL A 141 -19.77 -2.87 -5.67
CA VAL A 141 -19.37 -3.66 -4.48
C VAL A 141 -18.51 -2.83 -3.55
N GLY A 142 -18.75 -2.92 -2.24
CA GLY A 142 -17.94 -2.23 -1.26
C GLY A 142 -18.26 -2.56 0.19
N TYR A 143 -17.73 -1.76 1.10
CA TYR A 143 -18.07 -1.85 2.52
C TYR A 143 -19.26 -0.97 2.88
N ARG A 144 -20.07 -1.43 3.86
CA ARG A 144 -21.24 -0.70 4.33
C ARG A 144 -20.84 0.53 5.14
N HIS A 145 -21.22 1.70 4.66
CA HIS A 145 -21.11 2.97 5.36
C HIS A 145 -22.43 3.75 5.20
N ALA A 146 -22.83 4.50 6.22
CA ALA A 146 -24.04 5.31 6.15
C ALA A 146 -24.07 6.26 4.94
N GLN A 147 -22.88 6.72 4.52
CA GLN A 147 -22.73 7.65 3.40
C GLN A 147 -22.78 6.99 2.02
N SER A 148 -22.46 5.71 1.87
CA SER A 148 -22.19 5.11 0.56
C SER A 148 -22.93 3.79 0.26
N SER A 149 -23.46 3.12 1.26
CA SER A 149 -24.11 1.81 1.07
C SER A 149 -25.34 1.87 0.14
N TRP A 150 -25.95 3.03 0.00
CA TRP A 150 -27.06 3.24 -0.94
C TRP A 150 -26.66 3.01 -2.43
N GLY A 151 -25.38 3.19 -2.76
CA GLY A 151 -24.87 3.02 -4.12
C GLY A 151 -24.28 1.65 -4.40
N TYR A 152 -24.23 0.74 -3.40
CA TYR A 152 -23.67 -0.60 -3.56
C TYR A 152 -24.77 -1.66 -3.61
N HIS A 153 -24.69 -2.51 -4.64
CA HIS A 153 -25.56 -3.67 -4.82
C HIS A 153 -25.14 -4.81 -3.90
N ILE A 154 -23.84 -4.91 -3.59
CA ILE A 154 -23.24 -5.88 -2.66
C ILE A 154 -22.38 -5.11 -1.67
N HIS A 155 -22.63 -5.30 -0.38
CA HIS A 155 -21.82 -4.65 0.64
C HIS A 155 -21.64 -5.49 1.91
N LEU A 156 -20.41 -5.47 2.44
CA LEU A 156 -20.08 -6.10 3.71
C LEU A 156 -20.12 -5.09 4.86
N PRO A 157 -20.53 -5.50 6.07
CA PRO A 157 -20.37 -4.67 7.26
C PRO A 157 -18.88 -4.46 7.55
N VAL A 158 -18.53 -3.29 8.06
CA VAL A 158 -17.18 -3.01 8.56
C VAL A 158 -17.01 -3.78 9.86
N LYS A 159 -16.40 -4.96 9.81
CA LYS A 159 -16.01 -5.70 11.02
C LYS A 159 -14.87 -4.96 11.75
N GLY A 160 -14.78 -5.15 13.07
CA GLY A 160 -13.81 -4.49 13.95
C GLY A 160 -12.32 -4.60 13.52
N PRO A 161 -11.40 -4.07 14.31
CA PRO A 161 -9.99 -3.87 13.92
C PRO A 161 -9.14 -5.15 13.79
N SER A 162 -9.67 -6.32 14.07
CA SER A 162 -8.91 -7.53 14.35
C SER A 162 -8.41 -8.34 13.16
N CYS A 163 -8.50 -7.86 11.91
CA CYS A 163 -7.97 -8.59 10.76
C CYS A 163 -7.04 -7.73 9.91
N HIS A 164 -6.07 -8.39 9.28
CA HIS A 164 -5.12 -7.76 8.40
C HIS A 164 -5.82 -7.09 7.20
N GLU A 165 -5.25 -6.00 6.66
CA GLU A 165 -5.89 -5.26 5.55
C GLU A 165 -6.03 -6.11 4.28
N ILE A 166 -5.14 -7.06 4.04
CA ILE A 166 -5.28 -8.05 2.95
C ILE A 166 -6.57 -8.86 3.14
N GLU A 167 -6.83 -9.35 4.35
CA GLU A 167 -8.05 -10.12 4.64
C GLU A 167 -9.31 -9.28 4.44
N ASN A 168 -9.24 -7.99 4.79
CA ASN A 168 -10.33 -7.06 4.50
C ASN A 168 -10.57 -6.92 3.00
N ASN A 169 -9.50 -6.75 2.21
CA ASN A 169 -9.61 -6.65 0.75
C ASN A 169 -10.22 -7.93 0.15
N LEU A 170 -9.78 -9.10 0.62
CA LEU A 170 -10.21 -10.40 0.13
C LEU A 170 -11.59 -10.83 0.65
N ALA A 171 -12.07 -10.27 1.76
CA ALA A 171 -13.38 -10.58 2.30
C ALA A 171 -14.53 -10.25 1.33
N LEU A 172 -14.40 -9.18 0.53
CA LEU A 172 -15.35 -8.84 -0.51
C LEU A 172 -15.40 -9.93 -1.59
N LEU A 173 -14.25 -10.45 -2.01
CA LEU A 173 -14.14 -11.51 -3.01
C LEU A 173 -14.75 -12.81 -2.49
N LYS A 174 -14.40 -13.23 -1.26
CA LYS A 174 -14.99 -14.40 -0.60
C LYS A 174 -16.51 -14.30 -0.54
N HIS A 175 -17.02 -13.12 -0.18
CA HIS A 175 -18.46 -12.89 -0.13
C HIS A 175 -19.12 -12.99 -1.50
N MET A 176 -18.46 -12.55 -2.56
CA MET A 176 -18.95 -12.69 -3.93
C MET A 176 -18.84 -14.14 -4.48
N GLY A 177 -18.24 -15.08 -3.76
CA GLY A 177 -18.09 -16.47 -4.19
C GLY A 177 -16.85 -16.74 -5.04
N VAL A 178 -15.78 -15.91 -4.93
CA VAL A 178 -14.50 -16.18 -5.61
C VAL A 178 -13.80 -17.35 -4.94
N PRO A 179 -13.53 -18.48 -5.65
CA PRO A 179 -13.07 -19.71 -5.04
C PRO A 179 -11.58 -19.73 -4.70
N GLN A 180 -10.74 -19.13 -5.54
CA GLN A 180 -9.29 -19.09 -5.32
C GLN A 180 -8.89 -17.77 -4.69
N ILE A 181 -8.32 -17.85 -3.49
CA ILE A 181 -7.91 -16.67 -2.71
C ILE A 181 -6.41 -16.70 -2.48
N VAL A 182 -5.72 -15.77 -3.13
CA VAL A 182 -4.29 -15.51 -2.92
C VAL A 182 -4.14 -14.47 -1.83
N GLN A 183 -3.20 -14.68 -0.89
CA GLN A 183 -2.96 -13.72 0.22
C GLN A 183 -1.65 -12.96 0.06
N GLN A 184 -0.70 -13.49 -0.71
CA GLN A 184 0.62 -12.88 -0.89
C GLN A 184 0.54 -11.67 -1.84
N PRO A 185 0.87 -10.45 -1.41
CA PRO A 185 1.03 -9.31 -2.32
C PRO A 185 2.26 -9.51 -3.20
N ARG A 186 2.20 -9.01 -4.44
CA ARG A 186 3.32 -9.10 -5.40
C ARG A 186 3.47 -7.84 -6.22
N VAL A 187 4.73 -7.55 -6.56
CA VAL A 187 5.11 -6.53 -7.56
C VAL A 187 5.82 -7.24 -8.70
N TYR A 188 5.51 -6.85 -9.91
CA TYR A 188 6.06 -7.46 -11.12
C TYR A 188 7.03 -6.51 -11.82
N PHE A 189 8.09 -7.08 -12.38
CA PHE A 189 9.18 -6.32 -13.01
C PHE A 189 9.44 -6.85 -14.41
N ASN A 190 9.70 -5.95 -15.34
CA ASN A 190 10.19 -6.31 -16.67
C ASN A 190 11.73 -6.44 -16.66
N ASP A 191 12.28 -7.05 -17.73
CA ASP A 191 13.72 -7.36 -17.78
C ASP A 191 14.60 -6.12 -17.89
N SER A 192 14.12 -5.05 -18.53
CA SER A 192 14.88 -3.79 -18.62
C SER A 192 15.04 -3.12 -17.26
N GLU A 193 14.03 -3.19 -16.40
CA GLU A 193 14.08 -2.69 -15.02
C GLU A 193 15.08 -3.49 -14.20
N LYS A 194 15.03 -4.83 -14.32
CA LYS A 194 15.97 -5.72 -13.62
C LYS A 194 17.42 -5.43 -14.02
N GLN A 195 17.71 -5.30 -15.30
CA GLN A 195 19.05 -4.98 -15.82
C GLN A 195 19.58 -3.65 -15.28
N LYS A 196 18.74 -2.59 -15.30
CA LYS A 196 19.11 -1.27 -14.77
C LYS A 196 19.53 -1.34 -13.30
N ILE A 197 18.77 -2.04 -12.46
CA ILE A 197 19.05 -2.14 -11.03
C ILE A 197 20.24 -3.06 -10.76
N THR A 198 20.38 -4.15 -11.49
CA THR A 198 21.55 -5.04 -11.41
C THR A 198 22.83 -4.25 -11.66
N GLY A 199 22.85 -3.31 -12.61
CA GLY A 199 24.01 -2.43 -12.84
C GLY A 199 24.36 -1.56 -11.63
N ILE A 200 23.37 -1.03 -10.92
CA ILE A 200 23.57 -0.23 -9.69
C ILE A 200 24.14 -1.10 -8.55
N ILE A 201 23.73 -2.35 -8.46
CA ILE A 201 24.13 -3.25 -7.38
C ILE A 201 25.49 -3.90 -7.65
N ASN A 202 25.76 -4.35 -8.87
CA ASN A 202 27.02 -5.00 -9.24
C ASN A 202 28.22 -4.06 -9.17
N SER A 203 28.02 -2.73 -9.33
CA SER A 203 29.08 -1.76 -9.05
C SER A 203 29.51 -1.72 -7.57
N ASN A 204 28.76 -2.42 -6.67
CA ASN A 204 29.00 -2.51 -5.25
C ASN A 204 28.91 -3.98 -4.83
N LYS A 205 29.96 -4.76 -5.16
CA LYS A 205 30.00 -6.21 -4.87
C LYS A 205 29.74 -6.45 -3.38
N LYS A 206 28.61 -7.11 -3.06
CA LYS A 206 28.22 -7.46 -1.69
C LYS A 206 29.20 -8.43 -1.08
N THR A 207 29.90 -8.00 -0.07
CA THR A 207 30.67 -8.88 0.82
C THR A 207 29.93 -9.15 2.13
N ARG A 208 28.95 -8.33 2.45
CA ARG A 208 28.15 -8.34 3.69
C ARG A 208 26.66 -8.26 3.38
N PRO A 209 25.77 -8.64 4.32
CA PRO A 209 24.32 -8.37 4.19
C PRO A 209 24.04 -6.89 3.90
N LEU A 210 22.98 -6.61 3.16
CA LEU A 210 22.53 -5.24 2.84
C LEU A 210 21.24 -4.92 3.56
N ILE A 211 21.26 -3.88 4.38
CA ILE A 211 20.08 -3.34 5.04
C ILE A 211 19.63 -2.04 4.34
N LEU A 212 18.39 -2.01 3.88
CA LEU A 212 17.76 -0.75 3.48
C LEU A 212 17.13 -0.08 4.70
N VAL A 213 17.41 1.19 4.92
CA VAL A 213 16.90 1.95 6.08
C VAL A 213 16.02 3.11 5.63
N LYS A 214 14.81 3.22 6.20
CA LYS A 214 13.88 4.34 5.99
C LYS A 214 13.45 4.93 7.33
N THR A 215 13.95 6.10 7.64
CA THR A 215 13.69 6.80 8.91
C THR A 215 12.44 7.71 8.85
N GLY A 216 12.19 8.35 7.71
CA GLY A 216 11.12 9.31 7.56
C GLY A 216 9.72 8.70 7.63
N THR A 217 8.79 9.47 8.20
CA THR A 217 7.35 9.18 8.24
C THR A 217 6.58 10.41 7.74
N ARG A 218 5.34 10.20 7.28
CA ARG A 218 4.50 11.31 6.84
C ARG A 218 4.13 12.30 7.94
N ILE A 219 4.04 11.82 9.17
CA ILE A 219 3.75 12.60 10.38
C ILE A 219 4.95 12.38 11.29
N PRO A 220 5.79 13.41 11.52
CA PRO A 220 7.05 13.26 12.27
C PRO A 220 6.88 12.59 13.63
N GLU A 221 5.80 12.90 14.34
CA GLU A 221 5.50 12.38 15.67
C GLU A 221 5.23 10.85 15.67
N TRP A 222 5.02 10.25 14.49
CA TRP A 222 4.85 8.81 14.33
C TRP A 222 6.16 8.08 14.04
N GLY A 223 7.26 8.83 13.97
CA GLY A 223 8.59 8.28 13.74
C GLY A 223 9.35 8.02 15.05
N TRP A 224 10.21 7.04 15.02
CA TRP A 224 11.23 6.85 16.04
C TRP A 224 12.30 7.93 15.87
N GLN A 225 12.91 8.40 16.98
CA GLN A 225 13.82 9.54 16.95
C GLN A 225 15.05 9.24 16.08
N TRP A 226 15.53 10.27 15.37
CA TRP A 226 16.72 10.17 14.52
C TRP A 226 17.95 9.69 15.30
N GLU A 227 18.16 10.22 16.49
CA GLU A 227 19.31 9.91 17.35
C GLU A 227 19.40 8.41 17.67
N LYS A 228 18.25 7.79 17.88
CA LYS A 228 18.16 6.34 18.12
C LYS A 228 18.45 5.54 16.83
N PHE A 229 17.96 5.96 15.68
CA PHE A 229 18.33 5.40 14.38
C PHE A 229 19.83 5.52 14.13
N GLN A 230 20.42 6.67 14.42
CA GLN A 230 21.86 6.94 14.28
C GLN A 230 22.68 5.92 15.10
N ILE A 231 22.32 5.70 16.36
CA ILE A 231 23.02 4.73 17.23
C ILE A 231 23.01 3.33 16.60
N VAL A 232 21.86 2.88 16.11
CA VAL A 232 21.73 1.56 15.45
C VAL A 232 22.56 1.49 14.18
N ILE A 233 22.47 2.49 13.31
CA ILE A 233 23.20 2.55 12.03
C ILE A 233 24.70 2.57 12.27
N GLU A 234 25.19 3.43 13.18
CA GLU A 234 26.62 3.52 13.50
C GLU A 234 27.14 2.24 14.15
N HIS A 235 26.34 1.57 14.99
CA HIS A 235 26.73 0.29 15.58
C HIS A 235 26.92 -0.78 14.50
N ILE A 236 25.99 -0.91 13.56
CA ILE A 236 26.03 -1.90 12.48
C ILE A 236 27.24 -1.65 11.56
N LEU A 237 27.46 -0.40 11.17
CA LEU A 237 28.57 -0.04 10.30
C LEU A 237 29.94 -0.18 11.01
N LYS A 238 30.05 0.27 12.27
CA LYS A 238 31.28 0.18 13.08
C LYS A 238 31.76 -1.25 13.28
N ASN A 239 30.81 -2.18 13.46
CA ASN A 239 31.11 -3.60 13.74
C ASN A 239 31.08 -4.46 12.46
N ASP A 240 31.02 -3.85 11.28
CA ASP A 240 31.03 -4.54 9.98
C ASP A 240 29.93 -5.62 9.84
N ILE A 241 28.79 -5.44 10.50
CA ILE A 241 27.67 -6.40 10.52
C ILE A 241 26.99 -6.45 9.16
N ALA A 242 26.70 -5.28 8.56
CA ALA A 242 26.00 -5.15 7.29
C ALA A 242 26.34 -3.83 6.60
N ASP A 243 26.15 -3.77 5.27
CA ASP A 243 26.11 -2.54 4.52
C ASP A 243 24.76 -1.85 4.72
N ILE A 244 24.76 -0.53 4.84
CA ILE A 244 23.52 0.25 5.03
C ILE A 244 23.32 1.22 3.88
N TRP A 245 22.15 1.11 3.24
CA TRP A 245 21.69 2.08 2.27
C TRP A 245 20.45 2.79 2.80
N MET A 246 20.54 4.12 2.91
CA MET A 246 19.42 4.98 3.35
C MET A 246 18.51 5.31 2.17
N ILE A 247 17.21 5.20 2.39
CA ILE A 247 16.17 5.55 1.43
C ILE A 247 15.49 6.84 1.87
N ASN A 248 15.35 7.80 0.97
CA ASN A 248 14.60 9.02 1.19
C ASN A 248 13.20 8.98 0.56
N GLY A 249 12.32 9.85 1.02
CA GLY A 249 11.06 10.19 0.36
C GLY A 249 11.13 11.58 -0.27
N PRO A 250 10.12 11.96 -1.06
CA PRO A 250 10.09 13.31 -1.64
C PRO A 250 10.18 14.40 -0.56
N GLY A 251 11.21 15.25 -0.66
CA GLY A 251 11.46 16.37 0.26
C GLY A 251 12.23 16.02 1.53
N GLU A 252 12.68 14.77 1.72
CA GLU A 252 13.46 14.35 2.90
C GLU A 252 14.99 14.39 2.66
N GLU A 253 15.44 14.56 1.40
CA GLU A 253 16.84 14.38 1.00
C GLU A 253 17.81 15.29 1.75
N ALA A 254 17.54 16.60 1.76
CA ALA A 254 18.42 17.57 2.40
C ALA A 254 18.54 17.38 3.93
N GLU A 255 17.46 17.00 4.59
CA GLU A 255 17.46 16.69 6.02
C GLU A 255 18.31 15.45 6.31
N LEU A 256 18.11 14.39 5.52
CA LEU A 256 18.88 13.15 5.65
C LEU A 256 20.36 13.37 5.38
N GLU A 257 20.73 14.11 4.32
CA GLU A 257 22.11 14.49 4.04
C GLU A 257 22.76 15.24 5.20
N SER A 258 22.04 16.21 5.78
CA SER A 258 22.51 16.94 6.96
C SER A 258 22.76 16.02 8.14
N HIS A 259 21.88 15.06 8.40
CA HIS A 259 22.05 14.07 9.46
C HIS A 259 23.25 13.15 9.19
N ILE A 260 23.35 12.57 8.01
CA ILE A 260 24.44 11.66 7.62
C ILE A 260 25.81 12.37 7.65
N SER A 261 25.87 13.65 7.27
CA SER A 261 27.13 14.41 7.28
C SER A 261 27.79 14.46 8.66
N LYS A 262 26.99 14.46 9.73
CA LYS A 262 27.43 14.53 11.14
C LYS A 262 27.80 13.19 11.74
N MET A 263 27.46 12.07 11.06
CA MET A 263 27.75 10.74 11.55
C MET A 263 29.24 10.37 11.44
N LYS A 264 29.73 9.59 12.39
CA LYS A 264 31.09 9.06 12.37
C LYS A 264 31.22 7.93 11.34
N PHE A 265 30.26 7.00 11.32
CA PHE A 265 30.15 5.94 10.33
C PHE A 265 28.98 6.25 9.41
N LYS A 266 29.24 6.52 8.14
CA LYS A 266 28.26 7.05 7.20
C LYS A 266 27.63 5.96 6.35
N PRO A 267 26.29 5.79 6.37
CA PRO A 267 25.60 4.93 5.42
C PRO A 267 25.61 5.57 4.03
N ARG A 268 25.36 4.78 3.00
CA ARG A 268 25.14 5.28 1.66
C ARG A 268 23.72 5.86 1.53
N LEU A 269 23.59 7.11 1.14
CA LEU A 269 22.28 7.67 0.75
C LEU A 269 21.99 7.34 -0.71
N LEU A 270 20.82 6.73 -0.96
CA LEU A 270 20.33 6.49 -2.32
C LEU A 270 19.65 7.76 -2.86
N PRO A 271 19.79 8.09 -4.15
CA PRO A 271 19.00 9.12 -4.78
C PRO A 271 17.51 8.75 -4.70
N LEU A 272 16.62 9.74 -4.83
CA LEU A 272 15.20 9.49 -4.92
C LEU A 272 14.89 8.64 -6.17
N VAL A 273 14.39 7.44 -5.96
CA VAL A 273 14.01 6.50 -7.01
C VAL A 273 12.50 6.36 -7.13
N LYS A 274 12.02 5.89 -8.27
CA LYS A 274 10.61 5.54 -8.43
C LYS A 274 10.24 4.36 -7.53
N VAL A 275 8.99 4.29 -7.11
CA VAL A 275 8.50 3.26 -6.18
C VAL A 275 8.78 1.85 -6.70
N LYS A 276 8.64 1.60 -8.00
CA LYS A 276 8.91 0.30 -8.61
C LYS A 276 10.41 -0.05 -8.61
N GLU A 277 11.26 0.94 -8.88
CA GLU A 277 12.72 0.80 -8.78
C GLU A 277 13.13 0.51 -7.33
N LEU A 278 12.48 1.17 -6.35
CA LEU A 278 12.69 0.89 -4.92
C LEU A 278 12.30 -0.55 -4.56
N ALA A 279 11.17 -1.06 -5.07
CA ALA A 279 10.77 -2.45 -4.86
C ALA A 279 11.83 -3.43 -5.39
N LEU A 280 12.40 -3.13 -6.54
CA LEU A 280 13.45 -3.95 -7.14
C LEU A 280 14.78 -3.87 -6.37
N LEU A 281 15.12 -2.69 -5.82
CA LEU A 281 16.26 -2.55 -4.89
C LEU A 281 16.01 -3.36 -3.62
N MET A 282 14.79 -3.32 -3.05
CA MET A 282 14.42 -4.13 -1.89
C MET A 282 14.53 -5.62 -2.15
N GLN A 283 14.21 -6.09 -3.35
CA GLN A 283 14.38 -7.50 -3.71
C GLN A 283 15.84 -7.97 -3.60
N GLN A 284 16.78 -7.06 -3.66
CA GLN A 284 18.21 -7.32 -3.58
C GLN A 284 18.81 -7.09 -2.18
N CYS A 285 18.06 -6.52 -1.24
CA CYS A 285 18.50 -6.38 0.14
C CYS A 285 18.21 -7.65 0.96
N ASP A 286 18.81 -7.73 2.14
CA ASP A 286 18.58 -8.83 3.07
C ASP A 286 17.56 -8.43 4.14
N LEU A 287 17.43 -7.13 4.44
CA LEU A 287 16.51 -6.61 5.45
C LEU A 287 16.06 -5.18 5.11
N LEU A 288 14.80 -4.87 5.36
CA LEU A 288 14.32 -3.50 5.50
C LEU A 288 14.22 -3.13 6.98
N PHE A 289 14.87 -2.04 7.39
CA PHE A 289 14.70 -1.42 8.71
C PHE A 289 13.97 -0.09 8.58
N CYS A 290 12.78 0.05 9.18
CA CYS A 290 11.98 1.27 8.98
C CYS A 290 10.97 1.54 10.10
N ASN A 291 10.46 2.76 10.13
CA ASN A 291 9.23 3.09 10.83
C ASN A 291 8.00 2.48 10.14
N HIS A 292 6.86 2.43 10.83
CA HIS A 292 5.56 2.03 10.28
C HIS A 292 5.15 2.93 9.10
N THR A 293 5.48 2.52 7.90
CA THR A 293 5.19 3.22 6.64
C THR A 293 4.79 2.23 5.54
N GLY A 294 4.22 2.74 4.45
CA GLY A 294 3.77 1.89 3.33
C GLY A 294 4.88 1.06 2.66
N ILE A 295 6.14 1.42 2.89
CA ILE A 295 7.32 0.73 2.35
C ILE A 295 7.48 -0.68 2.94
N MET A 296 7.09 -0.93 4.20
CA MET A 296 7.16 -2.27 4.78
C MET A 296 6.29 -3.29 4.03
N HIS A 297 5.16 -2.84 3.46
CA HIS A 297 4.32 -3.70 2.63
C HIS A 297 4.97 -4.00 1.28
N LEU A 298 5.79 -3.04 0.78
CA LEU A 298 6.57 -3.26 -0.43
C LEU A 298 7.63 -4.34 -0.21
N ALA A 299 8.33 -4.32 0.95
CA ALA A 299 9.25 -5.40 1.34
C ALA A 299 8.53 -6.76 1.37
N SER A 300 7.35 -6.82 2.00
CA SER A 300 6.51 -8.03 2.00
C SER A 300 6.14 -8.50 0.59
N ALA A 301 5.89 -7.58 -0.35
CA ALA A 301 5.50 -7.91 -1.72
C ALA A 301 6.67 -8.40 -2.60
N VAL A 302 7.91 -8.17 -2.17
CA VAL A 302 9.12 -8.70 -2.80
C VAL A 302 9.79 -9.77 -1.95
N GLU A 303 9.05 -10.32 -0.98
CA GLU A 303 9.45 -11.44 -0.13
C GLU A 303 10.74 -11.16 0.66
N LYS A 304 10.83 -9.96 1.26
CA LYS A 304 11.95 -9.56 2.10
C LYS A 304 11.52 -9.28 3.53
N PRO A 305 12.31 -9.69 4.53
CA PRO A 305 12.03 -9.41 5.92
C PRO A 305 12.12 -7.92 6.22
N ALA A 306 11.38 -7.50 7.24
CA ALA A 306 11.42 -6.14 7.73
C ALA A 306 11.48 -6.11 9.27
N CYS A 307 12.37 -5.27 9.81
CA CYS A 307 12.34 -4.82 11.19
C CYS A 307 11.61 -3.48 11.24
N VAL A 308 10.41 -3.46 11.82
CA VAL A 308 9.51 -2.29 11.73
C VAL A 308 9.19 -1.75 13.11
N ILE A 309 9.43 -0.46 13.32
CA ILE A 309 9.08 0.25 14.55
C ILE A 309 7.68 0.85 14.42
N PHE A 310 6.79 0.45 15.31
CA PHE A 310 5.43 0.97 15.42
C PHE A 310 5.31 1.93 16.59
N LYS A 311 5.25 3.24 16.32
CA LYS A 311 4.86 4.28 17.28
C LYS A 311 3.40 4.67 17.16
N HIS A 312 2.71 4.20 16.13
CA HIS A 312 1.29 4.50 15.90
C HIS A 312 0.64 3.42 15.04
N GLY A 313 -0.68 3.26 15.18
CA GLY A 313 -1.48 2.39 14.32
C GLY A 313 -1.76 1.00 14.89
N GLU A 314 -2.45 0.21 14.12
CA GLU A 314 -2.92 -1.14 14.49
C GLU A 314 -1.97 -2.18 13.89
N ILE A 315 -1.12 -2.81 14.71
CA ILE A 315 -0.13 -3.80 14.26
C ILE A 315 -0.78 -4.97 13.55
N GLN A 316 -1.87 -5.53 14.12
CA GLN A 316 -2.58 -6.66 13.52
C GLN A 316 -3.13 -6.34 12.12
N ARG A 317 -3.52 -5.10 11.89
CA ARG A 317 -4.07 -4.66 10.61
C ARG A 317 -3.00 -4.35 9.56
N TRP A 318 -1.90 -3.77 9.99
CA TRP A 318 -0.90 -3.17 9.12
C TRP A 318 0.50 -3.77 9.25
N GLY A 319 0.70 -4.79 10.08
CA GLY A 319 2.01 -5.42 10.23
C GLY A 319 2.55 -5.99 8.91
N PRO A 320 3.86 -6.19 8.79
CA PRO A 320 4.43 -6.91 7.66
C PRO A 320 3.98 -8.37 7.70
N ILE A 321 3.86 -9.01 6.54
CA ILE A 321 3.38 -10.41 6.44
C ILE A 321 4.51 -11.41 6.15
N HIS A 322 5.73 -10.95 5.89
CA HIS A 322 6.86 -11.87 5.73
C HIS A 322 7.13 -12.61 7.06
N PRO A 323 7.30 -13.93 7.06
CA PRO A 323 7.33 -14.73 8.30
C PRO A 323 8.47 -14.37 9.26
N THR A 324 9.63 -13.95 8.77
CA THR A 324 10.76 -13.53 9.60
C THR A 324 10.79 -12.02 9.89
N SER A 325 9.75 -11.29 9.49
CA SER A 325 9.63 -9.87 9.85
C SER A 325 9.30 -9.69 11.32
N VAL A 326 9.92 -8.70 11.94
CA VAL A 326 9.68 -8.38 13.36
C VAL A 326 9.11 -6.99 13.51
N VAL A 327 8.06 -6.88 14.33
CA VAL A 327 7.46 -5.61 14.73
C VAL A 327 7.92 -5.26 16.13
N LEU A 328 8.56 -4.11 16.28
CA LEU A 328 8.93 -3.51 17.55
C LEU A 328 7.87 -2.48 17.95
N ASP A 329 7.09 -2.82 18.97
CA ASP A 329 5.98 -1.99 19.43
C ASP A 329 6.46 -0.92 20.42
N ASP A 330 6.41 0.34 20.01
CA ASP A 330 6.79 1.52 20.80
C ASP A 330 5.62 2.53 20.90
N ARG A 331 4.37 2.04 20.82
CA ARG A 331 3.17 2.90 20.78
C ARG A 331 2.80 3.53 22.13
N HIS A 332 3.24 2.95 23.23
CA HIS A 332 2.72 3.30 24.56
C HIS A 332 3.70 4.02 25.48
N GLN A 333 5.01 3.87 25.29
CA GLN A 333 5.98 4.32 26.29
C GLN A 333 7.17 5.11 25.74
N ASP A 334 7.35 5.16 24.41
CA ASP A 334 8.53 5.79 23.76
C ASP A 334 9.88 5.34 24.37
N ASN A 335 9.94 4.08 24.83
CA ASN A 335 11.05 3.51 25.58
C ASN A 335 11.83 2.44 24.81
N LEU A 336 11.54 2.26 23.52
CA LEU A 336 12.31 1.33 22.70
C LEU A 336 13.77 1.78 22.63
N LEU A 337 14.65 0.92 23.16
CA LEU A 337 16.09 1.17 23.20
C LEU A 337 16.78 0.68 21.92
N PRO A 338 17.83 1.38 21.44
CA PRO A 338 18.62 0.95 20.29
C PRO A 338 19.19 -0.45 20.39
N GLU A 339 19.59 -0.89 21.58
CA GLU A 339 20.14 -2.22 21.82
C GLU A 339 19.17 -3.34 21.46
N LYS A 340 17.88 -3.16 21.78
CA LYS A 340 16.84 -4.13 21.40
C LYS A 340 16.68 -4.19 19.89
N VAL A 341 16.75 -3.08 19.21
CA VAL A 341 16.67 -3.00 17.73
C VAL A 341 17.88 -3.71 17.10
N ILE A 342 19.09 -3.44 17.62
CA ILE A 342 20.34 -4.08 17.16
C ILE A 342 20.25 -5.60 17.31
N ASN A 343 19.82 -6.09 18.47
CA ASN A 343 19.70 -7.52 18.72
C ASN A 343 18.68 -8.16 17.75
N THR A 344 17.53 -7.51 17.55
CA THR A 344 16.51 -7.98 16.59
C THR A 344 17.04 -8.04 15.16
N ILE A 345 17.77 -7.02 14.71
CA ILE A 345 18.39 -7.00 13.38
C ILE A 345 19.40 -8.14 13.23
N ASN A 346 20.23 -8.35 14.24
CA ASN A 346 21.22 -9.44 14.24
C ASN A 346 20.56 -10.83 14.19
N GLU A 347 19.41 -11.02 14.85
CA GLU A 347 18.63 -12.25 14.79
C GLU A 347 18.07 -12.48 13.37
N ILE A 348 17.43 -11.48 12.77
CA ILE A 348 16.86 -11.59 11.42
C ILE A 348 17.93 -11.87 10.35
N LEU A 349 19.13 -11.35 10.50
CA LEU A 349 20.23 -11.57 9.53
C LEU A 349 20.93 -12.92 9.66
N LYS A 350 20.66 -13.69 10.72
CA LYS A 350 21.20 -15.05 10.91
C LYS A 350 20.32 -16.13 10.29
N ASP A 351 19.01 -15.84 10.17
CA ASP A 351 18.01 -16.70 9.52
C ASP A 351 18.08 -16.60 7.99
#